data_b59396d1f970bf7cbd4adc2a0d8e15f8
#
_entry.id   b59396d1f970bf7cbd4adc2a0d8e15f8
#
_cell.length_a   1.000
_cell.length_b   1.000
_cell.length_c   1.000
_cell.angle_alpha   90.00
_cell.angle_beta   90.00
_cell.angle_gamma   90.00
#
_symmetry.space_group_name_H-M   'P 1'
#
loop_
_entity.id
_entity.type
_entity.pdbx_description
1 polymer ?
#
loop_
_entity_poly.entity_id
_entity_poly.type
_entity_poly.pdbx_seq_one_letter_code
_entity_poly.pdbx_strand_id
1 'polypeptide(L)'
;MISLEWMPPLMFAGLVVFMIIGYPVAFSLAAVGFFFGFLSIEMGYFTMAFMQAIPGRVFGSILSNELLLAIPFFTFMGAILEKCGLAEDMLESMGQLFGPVKGGLGYSTIIVGFILGAITGTVAAQVIAMALITLPVMMRYKYDMRYATGVLAASGTITQLVPPSLVLVVLADQLGRSVGDMYLGAWGPSLMQIAIFAIYTFYLTLVKPQALPPVPRTLFGKALLLKCAWGIIPAAVLIFLVLGTIMMGLATPTEAGAMGTIGAIVLAVVRNAPLTRFDRLAFGAGCAAAVIGALIGMVAFKSVPFKIAFSIMFAAVAWLCWRAWQVKELRDLIVQAFQATMRITAMVAFILVGATCFSITFQGVDGNQWVEHLMSGLPGGVWGFLIVVNLFVFFLAFFLDFFEIAFIIIPMLAPVAQKLLTPVVGADAALIWFGVMICVNVQTSFMHPPFGFALFYLRSVAPKEVKSSDIYWGSIPWVLLQLIMVAIVIFVPQTVTVFLDKPSGVDPSKVKIEIQAPPSDDAPPPVFGAPPKN
;
A
#
# COMPACT_ATOMS: atom_id res chain seq x y z
N MET A 1 -29.10 32.50 -11.01
CA MET A 1 -28.24 31.47 -11.64
C MET A 1 -26.94 31.40 -10.87
N ILE A 2 -26.50 30.21 -10.50
CA ILE A 2 -25.20 29.99 -9.87
C ILE A 2 -24.14 30.19 -10.98
N SER A 3 -23.13 31.03 -10.78
CA SER A 3 -22.07 31.19 -11.80
C SER A 3 -21.19 29.93 -11.87
N LEU A 4 -20.56 29.67 -13.02
CA LEU A 4 -19.69 28.52 -13.25
C LEU A 4 -18.58 28.42 -12.19
N GLU A 5 -18.01 29.55 -11.76
CA GLU A 5 -16.95 29.63 -10.75
C GLU A 5 -17.35 29.09 -9.37
N TRP A 6 -18.66 29.10 -9.04
CA TRP A 6 -19.16 28.57 -7.77
C TRP A 6 -19.49 27.07 -7.82
N MET A 7 -19.56 26.47 -9.01
CA MET A 7 -19.91 25.06 -9.14
C MET A 7 -18.87 24.11 -8.48
N PRO A 8 -17.55 24.25 -8.73
CA PRO A 8 -16.55 23.39 -8.09
C PRO A 8 -16.56 23.47 -6.56
N PRO A 9 -16.54 24.66 -5.91
CA PRO A 9 -16.59 24.74 -4.44
C PRO A 9 -17.91 24.22 -3.86
N LEU A 10 -19.05 24.40 -4.53
CA LEU A 10 -20.32 23.85 -4.09
C LEU A 10 -20.37 22.32 -4.19
N MET A 11 -19.74 21.72 -5.21
CA MET A 11 -19.59 20.27 -5.31
C MET A 11 -18.80 19.71 -4.12
N PHE A 12 -17.68 20.35 -3.75
CA PHE A 12 -16.91 19.96 -2.57
C PHE A 12 -17.70 20.13 -1.27
N ALA A 13 -18.38 21.27 -1.10
CA ALA A 13 -19.21 21.51 0.06
C ALA A 13 -20.33 20.46 0.18
N GLY A 14 -21.00 20.13 -0.93
CA GLY A 14 -22.00 19.08 -0.99
C GLY A 14 -21.46 17.71 -0.60
N LEU A 15 -20.26 17.35 -1.10
CA LEU A 15 -19.60 16.10 -0.73
C LEU A 15 -19.30 16.04 0.78
N VAL A 16 -18.71 17.11 1.34
CA VAL A 16 -18.40 17.19 2.78
C VAL A 16 -19.67 17.07 3.62
N VAL A 17 -20.76 17.71 3.22
CA VAL A 17 -22.06 17.61 3.93
C VAL A 17 -22.57 16.16 3.96
N PHE A 18 -22.58 15.46 2.81
CA PHE A 18 -23.01 14.05 2.77
C PHE A 18 -22.14 13.15 3.64
N MET A 19 -20.83 13.42 3.68
CA MET A 19 -19.89 12.66 4.49
C MET A 19 -20.08 12.90 6.00
N ILE A 20 -20.29 14.16 6.41
CA ILE A 20 -20.59 14.49 7.83
C ILE A 20 -21.90 13.83 8.30
N ILE A 21 -22.90 13.70 7.42
CA ILE A 21 -24.16 12.99 7.71
C ILE A 21 -23.90 11.47 7.87
N GLY A 22 -22.78 10.94 7.33
CA GLY A 22 -22.41 9.53 7.47
C GLY A 22 -22.87 8.64 6.32
N TYR A 23 -23.20 9.19 5.17
CA TYR A 23 -23.47 8.39 3.97
C TYR A 23 -22.18 7.76 3.44
N PRO A 24 -22.23 6.52 2.90
CA PRO A 24 -21.07 5.89 2.29
C PRO A 24 -20.53 6.75 1.13
N VAL A 25 -19.22 6.97 1.14
CA VAL A 25 -18.52 7.93 0.25
C VAL A 25 -18.76 7.66 -1.23
N ALA A 26 -18.73 6.39 -1.65
CA ALA A 26 -19.01 6.00 -3.03
C ALA A 26 -20.36 6.55 -3.55
N PHE A 27 -21.40 6.43 -2.74
CA PHE A 27 -22.75 6.93 -3.08
C PHE A 27 -22.83 8.45 -2.97
N SER A 28 -22.14 9.05 -1.99
CA SER A 28 -22.07 10.51 -1.83
C SER A 28 -21.42 11.17 -3.06
N LEU A 29 -20.32 10.61 -3.54
CA LEU A 29 -19.64 11.05 -4.76
C LEU A 29 -20.53 10.95 -6.00
N ALA A 30 -21.17 9.80 -6.19
CA ALA A 30 -22.07 9.60 -7.31
C ALA A 30 -23.29 10.56 -7.23
N ALA A 31 -23.89 10.72 -6.06
CA ALA A 31 -25.03 11.61 -5.84
C ALA A 31 -24.66 13.07 -6.14
N VAL A 32 -23.55 13.56 -5.60
CA VAL A 32 -23.06 14.93 -5.87
C VAL A 32 -22.71 15.09 -7.35
N GLY A 33 -21.99 14.11 -7.94
CA GLY A 33 -21.64 14.13 -9.35
C GLY A 33 -22.85 14.21 -10.25
N PHE A 34 -23.86 13.38 -10.05
CA PHE A 34 -25.10 13.41 -10.85
C PHE A 34 -25.95 14.66 -10.58
N PHE A 35 -26.12 15.06 -9.31
CA PHE A 35 -26.91 16.25 -8.99
C PHE A 35 -26.36 17.49 -9.67
N PHE A 36 -25.07 17.79 -9.46
CA PHE A 36 -24.43 18.94 -10.09
C PHE A 36 -24.26 18.75 -11.60
N GLY A 37 -24.11 17.52 -12.10
CA GLY A 37 -24.06 17.20 -13.50
C GLY A 37 -25.36 17.58 -14.22
N PHE A 38 -26.52 17.14 -13.71
CA PHE A 38 -27.81 17.51 -14.30
C PHE A 38 -28.09 19.00 -14.14
N LEU A 39 -27.75 19.59 -12.98
CA LEU A 39 -27.89 21.02 -12.76
C LEU A 39 -27.06 21.81 -13.79
N SER A 40 -25.85 21.38 -14.09
CA SER A 40 -24.95 22.03 -15.06
C SER A 40 -25.46 21.92 -16.50
N ILE A 41 -26.11 20.80 -16.84
CA ILE A 41 -26.77 20.62 -18.15
C ILE A 41 -27.94 21.61 -18.30
N GLU A 42 -28.81 21.71 -17.28
CA GLU A 42 -29.91 22.67 -17.28
C GLU A 42 -29.45 24.14 -17.35
N MET A 43 -28.31 24.42 -16.75
CA MET A 43 -27.68 25.75 -16.81
C MET A 43 -26.90 26.01 -18.10
N GLY A 44 -26.72 24.99 -18.96
CA GLY A 44 -26.04 25.10 -20.25
C GLY A 44 -24.50 25.11 -20.19
N TYR A 45 -23.90 24.66 -19.08
CA TYR A 45 -22.43 24.62 -18.94
C TYR A 45 -21.79 23.50 -19.75
N PHE A 46 -22.44 22.34 -19.88
CA PHE A 46 -22.05 21.27 -20.78
C PHE A 46 -23.26 20.43 -21.24
N THR A 47 -23.04 19.58 -22.23
CA THR A 47 -24.12 18.77 -22.84
C THR A 47 -24.25 17.40 -22.19
N MET A 48 -25.41 16.76 -22.35
CA MET A 48 -25.67 15.38 -21.87
C MET A 48 -24.66 14.37 -22.42
N ALA A 49 -24.09 14.59 -23.58
CA ALA A 49 -23.06 13.75 -24.16
C ALA A 49 -21.82 13.59 -23.25
N PHE A 50 -21.52 14.61 -22.45
CA PHE A 50 -20.41 14.55 -21.48
C PHE A 50 -20.68 13.53 -20.35
N MET A 51 -21.92 13.50 -19.84
CA MET A 51 -22.32 12.50 -18.83
C MET A 51 -22.42 11.08 -19.41
N GLN A 52 -22.75 10.94 -20.69
CA GLN A 52 -22.77 9.64 -21.39
C GLN A 52 -21.38 8.99 -21.52
N ALA A 53 -20.30 9.71 -21.25
CA ALA A 53 -18.96 9.16 -21.20
C ALA A 53 -18.69 8.30 -19.92
N ILE A 54 -19.55 8.41 -18.88
CA ILE A 54 -19.36 7.68 -17.61
C ILE A 54 -19.20 6.18 -17.81
N PRO A 55 -20.11 5.45 -18.53
CA PRO A 55 -19.95 4.01 -18.71
C PRO A 55 -18.64 3.63 -19.41
N GLY A 56 -18.24 4.38 -20.43
CA GLY A 56 -16.97 4.16 -21.13
C GLY A 56 -15.75 4.35 -20.23
N ARG A 57 -15.76 5.38 -19.38
CA ARG A 57 -14.68 5.60 -18.40
C ARG A 57 -14.67 4.54 -17.29
N VAL A 58 -15.83 4.14 -16.76
CA VAL A 58 -15.92 3.06 -15.78
C VAL A 58 -15.35 1.77 -16.36
N PHE A 59 -15.73 1.41 -17.59
CA PHE A 59 -15.21 0.21 -18.23
C PHE A 59 -13.70 0.33 -18.51
N GLY A 60 -13.25 1.40 -19.17
CA GLY A 60 -11.86 1.55 -19.60
C GLY A 60 -10.87 1.81 -18.46
N SER A 61 -11.24 2.67 -17.49
CA SER A 61 -10.30 3.09 -16.44
C SER A 61 -10.40 2.28 -15.16
N ILE A 62 -11.51 1.54 -14.92
CA ILE A 62 -11.69 0.75 -13.71
C ILE A 62 -11.69 -0.74 -14.01
N LEU A 63 -12.65 -1.22 -14.83
CA LEU A 63 -12.83 -2.65 -15.04
C LEU A 63 -11.72 -3.28 -15.90
N SER A 64 -11.14 -2.52 -16.81
CA SER A 64 -10.03 -2.98 -17.68
C SER A 64 -8.64 -2.62 -17.12
N ASN A 65 -8.56 -2.04 -15.92
CA ASN A 65 -7.29 -1.65 -15.32
C ASN A 65 -6.63 -2.82 -14.61
N GLU A 66 -5.54 -3.33 -15.19
CA GLU A 66 -4.79 -4.45 -14.64
C GLU A 66 -4.11 -4.13 -13.29
N LEU A 67 -3.71 -2.87 -13.04
CA LEU A 67 -3.09 -2.49 -11.77
C LEU A 67 -4.07 -2.63 -10.59
N LEU A 68 -5.35 -2.40 -10.81
CA LEU A 68 -6.36 -2.57 -9.77
C LEU A 68 -6.56 -4.02 -9.36
N LEU A 69 -6.20 -4.99 -10.21
CA LEU A 69 -6.19 -6.42 -9.84
C LEU A 69 -5.10 -6.75 -8.80
N ALA A 70 -4.08 -5.91 -8.64
CA ALA A 70 -3.11 -6.07 -7.57
C ALA A 70 -3.76 -5.94 -6.18
N ILE A 71 -4.82 -5.11 -6.05
CA ILE A 71 -5.52 -4.87 -4.77
C ILE A 71 -6.05 -6.18 -4.16
N PRO A 72 -6.88 -6.99 -4.85
CA PRO A 72 -7.36 -8.24 -4.29
C PRO A 72 -6.23 -9.24 -4.01
N PHE A 73 -5.19 -9.32 -4.84
CA PHE A 73 -4.09 -10.24 -4.60
C PHE A 73 -3.29 -9.88 -3.34
N PHE A 74 -2.88 -8.62 -3.18
CA PHE A 74 -2.17 -8.19 -1.98
C PHE A 74 -3.03 -8.29 -0.72
N THR A 75 -4.31 -7.93 -0.81
CA THR A 75 -5.23 -8.05 0.32
C THR A 75 -5.43 -9.50 0.74
N PHE A 76 -5.57 -10.41 -0.24
CA PHE A 76 -5.76 -11.83 0.03
C PHE A 76 -4.48 -12.46 0.61
N MET A 77 -3.32 -12.14 0.05
CA MET A 77 -2.02 -12.53 0.60
C MET A 77 -1.90 -12.10 2.07
N GLY A 78 -2.15 -10.81 2.34
CA GLY A 78 -2.07 -10.26 3.68
C GLY A 78 -3.02 -10.93 4.67
N ALA A 79 -4.28 -11.15 4.28
CA ALA A 79 -5.29 -11.81 5.12
C ALA A 79 -4.95 -13.28 5.45
N ILE A 80 -4.29 -14.00 4.54
CA ILE A 80 -3.79 -15.36 4.80
C ILE A 80 -2.63 -15.30 5.81
N LEU A 81 -1.67 -14.41 5.59
CA LEU A 81 -0.46 -14.30 6.42
C LEU A 81 -0.75 -13.80 7.84
N GLU A 82 -1.74 -12.93 7.99
CA GLU A 82 -2.26 -12.51 9.30
C GLU A 82 -2.73 -13.71 10.12
N LYS A 83 -3.51 -14.58 9.50
CA LYS A 83 -4.19 -15.70 10.18
C LYS A 83 -3.34 -16.96 10.30
N CYS A 84 -2.24 -17.07 9.57
CA CYS A 84 -1.37 -18.26 9.63
C CYS A 84 -0.39 -18.26 10.82
N GLY A 85 -0.43 -17.25 11.72
CA GLY A 85 0.40 -17.15 12.92
C GLY A 85 1.85 -16.66 12.66
N LEU A 86 2.16 -16.16 11.46
CA LEU A 86 3.49 -15.63 11.14
C LEU A 86 3.85 -14.44 12.03
N ALA A 87 2.92 -13.52 12.25
CA ALA A 87 3.07 -12.35 13.09
C ALA A 87 3.44 -12.73 14.54
N GLU A 88 2.80 -13.78 15.07
CA GLU A 88 3.03 -14.28 16.42
C GLU A 88 4.47 -14.76 16.60
N ASP A 89 4.95 -15.62 15.70
CA ASP A 89 6.32 -16.15 15.78
C ASP A 89 7.37 -15.05 15.62
N MET A 90 7.12 -14.07 14.75
CA MET A 90 8.02 -12.92 14.57
C MET A 90 8.09 -12.07 15.84
N LEU A 91 6.94 -11.71 16.43
CA LEU A 91 6.89 -10.89 17.64
C LEU A 91 7.51 -11.62 18.82
N GLU A 92 7.25 -12.92 18.98
CA GLU A 92 7.84 -13.71 20.04
C GLU A 92 9.36 -13.84 19.89
N SER A 93 9.85 -14.14 18.67
CA SER A 93 11.28 -14.31 18.41
C SER A 93 12.04 -12.99 18.57
N MET A 94 11.52 -11.88 18.06
CA MET A 94 12.13 -10.56 18.19
C MET A 94 12.01 -10.04 19.64
N GLY A 95 10.91 -10.35 20.33
CA GLY A 95 10.74 -10.07 21.75
C GLY A 95 11.78 -10.78 22.61
N GLN A 96 12.16 -12.02 22.28
CA GLN A 96 13.25 -12.73 22.92
C GLN A 96 14.63 -12.15 22.56
N LEU A 97 14.81 -11.69 21.33
CA LEU A 97 16.08 -11.12 20.86
C LEU A 97 16.38 -9.78 21.55
N PHE A 98 15.43 -8.86 21.56
CA PHE A 98 15.59 -7.52 22.12
C PHE A 98 15.17 -7.40 23.59
N GLY A 99 14.49 -8.40 24.14
CA GLY A 99 13.94 -8.36 25.51
C GLY A 99 14.88 -7.82 26.58
N PRO A 100 16.16 -8.24 26.66
CA PRO A 100 17.10 -7.77 27.67
C PRO A 100 17.44 -6.27 27.58
N VAL A 101 17.15 -5.64 26.44
CA VAL A 101 17.39 -4.21 26.23
C VAL A 101 16.23 -3.40 26.81
N LYS A 102 16.50 -2.27 27.48
CA LYS A 102 15.44 -1.34 27.89
C LYS A 102 14.68 -0.87 26.65
N GLY A 103 13.35 -0.92 26.70
CA GLY A 103 12.52 -0.64 25.52
C GLY A 103 12.50 -1.76 24.47
N GLY A 104 13.07 -2.93 24.77
CA GLY A 104 13.27 -4.03 23.82
C GLY A 104 11.99 -4.51 23.13
N LEU A 105 10.86 -4.59 23.85
CA LEU A 105 9.57 -4.90 23.22
C LEU A 105 9.10 -3.79 22.26
N GLY A 106 9.43 -2.52 22.53
CA GLY A 106 9.14 -1.41 21.62
C GLY A 106 9.93 -1.54 20.32
N TYR A 107 11.24 -1.80 20.39
CA TYR A 107 12.06 -2.04 19.19
C TYR A 107 11.57 -3.26 18.41
N SER A 108 11.25 -4.35 19.11
CA SER A 108 10.69 -5.55 18.47
C SER A 108 9.39 -5.22 17.72
N THR A 109 8.51 -4.44 18.34
CA THR A 109 7.24 -4.01 17.75
C THR A 109 7.46 -3.17 16.50
N ILE A 110 8.39 -2.21 16.52
CA ILE A 110 8.71 -1.35 15.37
C ILE A 110 9.29 -2.18 14.22
N ILE A 111 10.27 -3.05 14.48
CA ILE A 111 10.92 -3.87 13.45
C ILE A 111 9.95 -4.89 12.87
N VAL A 112 9.18 -5.58 13.71
CA VAL A 112 8.18 -6.54 13.25
C VAL A 112 7.06 -5.81 12.51
N GLY A 113 6.64 -4.64 12.98
CA GLY A 113 5.67 -3.79 12.27
C GLY A 113 6.13 -3.42 10.87
N PHE A 114 7.40 -3.12 10.69
CA PHE A 114 7.99 -2.87 9.38
C PHE A 114 7.95 -4.12 8.48
N ILE A 115 8.42 -5.26 8.97
CA ILE A 115 8.47 -6.50 8.17
C ILE A 115 7.05 -6.99 7.84
N LEU A 116 6.15 -6.98 8.83
CA LEU A 116 4.75 -7.36 8.61
C LEU A 116 4.04 -6.36 7.71
N GLY A 117 4.36 -5.07 7.82
CA GLY A 117 3.81 -4.02 6.97
C GLY A 117 4.01 -4.29 5.49
N ALA A 118 5.21 -4.75 5.13
CA ALA A 118 5.53 -5.17 3.77
C ALA A 118 4.70 -6.39 3.29
N ILE A 119 4.10 -7.16 4.19
CA ILE A 119 3.44 -8.41 3.86
C ILE A 119 1.91 -8.30 3.95
N THR A 120 1.39 -7.62 5.00
CA THR A 120 -0.05 -7.64 5.32
C THR A 120 -0.88 -6.68 4.48
N GLY A 121 -0.28 -5.58 4.03
CA GLY A 121 -0.95 -4.58 3.19
C GLY A 121 -2.11 -3.83 3.86
N THR A 122 -2.55 -4.20 5.07
CA THR A 122 -3.68 -3.57 5.78
C THR A 122 -3.35 -3.19 7.21
N VAL A 123 -3.65 -1.94 7.59
CA VAL A 123 -3.41 -1.40 8.93
C VAL A 123 -4.22 -2.14 10.00
N ALA A 124 -5.48 -2.45 9.70
CA ALA A 124 -6.38 -3.12 10.63
C ALA A 124 -5.84 -4.46 11.12
N ALA A 125 -5.50 -5.33 10.17
CA ALA A 125 -4.96 -6.65 10.43
C ALA A 125 -3.70 -6.58 11.28
N GLN A 126 -2.78 -5.71 10.90
CA GLN A 126 -1.51 -5.56 11.58
C GLN A 126 -1.66 -5.05 13.01
N VAL A 127 -2.45 -3.99 13.23
CA VAL A 127 -2.70 -3.44 14.58
C VAL A 127 -3.34 -4.48 15.48
N ILE A 128 -4.36 -5.21 14.99
CA ILE A 128 -5.05 -6.25 15.76
C ILE A 128 -4.09 -7.38 16.14
N ALA A 129 -3.36 -7.94 15.17
CA ALA A 129 -2.42 -9.03 15.41
C ALA A 129 -1.34 -8.63 16.41
N MET A 130 -0.71 -7.47 16.21
CA MET A 130 0.33 -6.97 17.11
C MET A 130 -0.21 -6.67 18.50
N ALA A 131 -1.42 -6.12 18.64
CA ALA A 131 -2.03 -5.81 19.91
C ALA A 131 -2.37 -7.08 20.71
N LEU A 132 -2.96 -8.08 20.07
CA LEU A 132 -3.32 -9.34 20.73
C LEU A 132 -2.11 -10.07 21.32
N ILE A 133 -0.97 -10.00 20.65
CA ILE A 133 0.25 -10.72 21.03
C ILE A 133 1.11 -9.89 22.00
N THR A 134 1.39 -8.63 21.65
CA THR A 134 2.41 -7.83 22.35
C THR A 134 1.84 -7.08 23.54
N LEU A 135 0.58 -6.57 23.46
CA LEU A 135 0.01 -5.76 24.54
C LEU A 135 -0.10 -6.50 25.87
N PRO A 136 -0.57 -7.78 25.94
CA PRO A 136 -0.58 -8.53 27.19
C PRO A 136 0.82 -8.74 27.78
N VAL A 137 1.83 -8.92 26.93
CA VAL A 137 3.23 -9.05 27.37
C VAL A 137 3.74 -7.73 27.93
N MET A 138 3.49 -6.61 27.24
CA MET A 138 3.85 -5.27 27.73
C MET A 138 3.17 -4.95 29.07
N MET A 139 1.89 -5.31 29.23
CA MET A 139 1.16 -5.15 30.50
C MET A 139 1.80 -5.97 31.62
N ARG A 140 2.12 -7.24 31.37
CA ARG A 140 2.75 -8.15 32.34
C ARG A 140 4.08 -7.60 32.85
N TYR A 141 4.86 -6.96 31.98
CA TYR A 141 6.14 -6.35 32.35
C TYR A 141 6.02 -4.87 32.71
N LYS A 142 4.80 -4.36 32.94
CA LYS A 142 4.52 -3.00 33.43
C LYS A 142 5.08 -1.89 32.54
N TYR A 143 4.99 -2.05 31.23
CA TYR A 143 5.24 -0.95 30.31
C TYR A 143 4.23 0.18 30.52
N ASP A 144 4.64 1.41 30.30
CA ASP A 144 3.70 2.54 30.22
C ASP A 144 2.65 2.29 29.14
N MET A 145 1.36 2.31 29.50
CA MET A 145 0.28 1.95 28.56
C MET A 145 0.12 2.97 27.43
N ARG A 146 0.44 4.24 27.67
CA ARG A 146 0.44 5.25 26.60
C ARG A 146 1.50 4.96 25.55
N TYR A 147 2.69 4.58 26.00
CA TYR A 147 3.74 4.15 25.09
C TYR A 147 3.36 2.84 24.36
N ALA A 148 2.90 1.84 25.09
CA ALA A 148 2.56 0.52 24.55
C ALA A 148 1.47 0.62 23.46
N THR A 149 0.39 1.33 23.74
CA THR A 149 -0.70 1.53 22.77
C THR A 149 -0.27 2.38 21.58
N GLY A 150 0.51 3.42 21.83
CA GLY A 150 1.02 4.30 20.78
C GLY A 150 1.98 3.60 19.81
N VAL A 151 2.96 2.81 20.33
CA VAL A 151 3.90 2.08 19.48
C VAL A 151 3.22 1.00 18.64
N LEU A 152 2.20 0.32 19.20
CA LEU A 152 1.42 -0.68 18.46
C LEU A 152 0.63 -0.04 17.31
N ALA A 153 -0.09 1.05 17.57
CA ALA A 153 -0.83 1.77 16.54
C ALA A 153 0.11 2.34 15.47
N ALA A 154 1.20 3.00 15.87
CA ALA A 154 2.16 3.60 14.95
C ALA A 154 2.87 2.55 14.08
N SER A 155 3.31 1.44 14.68
CA SER A 155 3.95 0.35 13.93
C SER A 155 2.97 -0.32 12.96
N GLY A 156 1.66 -0.32 13.28
CA GLY A 156 0.63 -0.80 12.36
C GLY A 156 0.43 0.10 11.15
N THR A 157 0.56 1.42 11.29
CA THR A 157 0.37 2.35 10.18
C THR A 157 1.55 2.42 9.21
N ILE A 158 2.75 1.95 9.60
CA ILE A 158 3.91 1.84 8.71
C ILE A 158 3.60 1.00 7.46
N THR A 159 2.66 0.05 7.54
CA THR A 159 2.18 -0.79 6.43
C THR A 159 1.86 0.01 5.17
N GLN A 160 1.41 1.24 5.31
CA GLN A 160 1.03 2.05 4.16
C GLN A 160 2.22 2.54 3.35
N LEU A 161 3.35 2.78 4.01
CA LEU A 161 4.54 3.35 3.39
C LEU A 161 5.54 2.28 2.91
N VAL A 162 5.65 1.17 3.63
CA VAL A 162 6.68 0.15 3.37
C VAL A 162 6.34 -0.68 2.14
N PRO A 163 7.21 -0.70 1.09
CA PRO A 163 7.00 -1.57 -0.05
C PRO A 163 7.08 -3.08 0.32
N PRO A 164 6.24 -3.93 -0.30
CA PRO A 164 5.18 -3.65 -1.26
C PRO A 164 3.87 -3.20 -0.58
N SER A 165 3.54 -1.92 -0.67
CA SER A 165 2.36 -1.32 -0.06
C SER A 165 1.22 -1.16 -1.07
N LEU A 166 0.00 -1.53 -0.65
CA LEU A 166 -1.21 -1.31 -1.44
C LEU A 166 -1.47 0.18 -1.70
N VAL A 167 -1.15 1.04 -0.73
CA VAL A 167 -1.30 2.49 -0.83
C VAL A 167 -0.44 3.05 -1.96
N LEU A 168 0.81 2.61 -2.04
CA LEU A 168 1.74 3.04 -3.09
C LEU A 168 1.31 2.54 -4.48
N VAL A 169 0.70 1.35 -4.59
CA VAL A 169 0.13 0.86 -5.86
C VAL A 169 -1.00 1.76 -6.33
N VAL A 170 -1.92 2.11 -5.44
CA VAL A 170 -3.06 2.99 -5.76
C VAL A 170 -2.58 4.40 -6.12
N LEU A 171 -1.63 4.95 -5.38
CA LEU A 171 -1.06 6.26 -5.69
C LEU A 171 -0.31 6.26 -7.03
N ALA A 172 0.43 5.18 -7.34
CA ALA A 172 1.09 5.02 -8.64
C ALA A 172 0.09 5.05 -9.79
N ASP A 173 -1.02 4.30 -9.66
CA ASP A 173 -2.12 4.26 -10.63
C ASP A 173 -2.73 5.66 -10.84
N GLN A 174 -3.09 6.34 -9.75
CA GLN A 174 -3.74 7.65 -9.81
C GLN A 174 -2.81 8.78 -10.30
N LEU A 175 -1.53 8.65 -10.10
CA LEU A 175 -0.51 9.59 -10.57
C LEU A 175 0.05 9.21 -11.95
N GLY A 176 -0.37 8.09 -12.53
CA GLY A 176 0.12 7.59 -13.81
C GLY A 176 1.63 7.30 -13.80
N ARG A 177 2.14 6.75 -12.69
CA ARG A 177 3.56 6.43 -12.50
C ARG A 177 3.78 4.93 -12.30
N SER A 178 5.02 4.48 -12.56
CA SER A 178 5.42 3.11 -12.31
C SER A 178 5.31 2.77 -10.82
N VAL A 179 4.72 1.60 -10.51
CA VAL A 179 4.69 1.09 -9.14
C VAL A 179 6.09 0.79 -8.62
N GLY A 180 6.99 0.33 -9.49
CA GLY A 180 8.39 0.09 -9.16
C GLY A 180 9.08 1.37 -8.68
N ASP A 181 8.90 2.48 -9.40
CA ASP A 181 9.49 3.77 -9.03
C ASP A 181 8.89 4.32 -7.75
N MET A 182 7.58 4.15 -7.55
CA MET A 182 6.93 4.50 -6.28
C MET A 182 7.50 3.71 -5.10
N TYR A 183 7.77 2.42 -5.29
CA TYR A 183 8.40 1.60 -4.27
C TYR A 183 9.84 2.03 -4.00
N LEU A 184 10.62 2.31 -5.05
CA LEU A 184 11.99 2.84 -4.91
C LEU A 184 11.99 4.16 -4.13
N GLY A 185 11.11 5.10 -4.49
CA GLY A 185 10.98 6.37 -3.79
C GLY A 185 10.55 6.25 -2.33
N ALA A 186 9.78 5.21 -1.98
CA ALA A 186 9.30 5.00 -0.62
C ALA A 186 10.34 4.34 0.31
N TRP A 187 11.44 3.76 -0.21
CA TRP A 187 12.45 3.10 0.62
C TRP A 187 13.12 4.04 1.62
N GLY A 188 13.58 5.20 1.15
CA GLY A 188 14.21 6.20 2.02
C GLY A 188 13.30 6.62 3.17
N PRO A 189 12.10 7.15 2.89
CA PRO A 189 11.10 7.50 3.90
C PRO A 189 10.74 6.35 4.84
N SER A 190 10.62 5.11 4.34
CA SER A 190 10.30 3.93 5.17
C SER A 190 11.38 3.65 6.21
N LEU A 191 12.65 3.65 5.80
CA LEU A 191 13.78 3.43 6.70
C LEU A 191 13.93 4.58 7.71
N MET A 192 13.72 5.82 7.27
CA MET A 192 13.76 6.98 8.15
C MET A 192 12.63 6.95 9.17
N GLN A 193 11.43 6.51 8.80
CA GLN A 193 10.28 6.37 9.70
C GLN A 193 10.60 5.40 10.85
N ILE A 194 11.20 4.25 10.54
CA ILE A 194 11.65 3.28 11.55
C ILE A 194 12.71 3.90 12.46
N ALA A 195 13.70 4.58 11.87
CA ALA A 195 14.76 5.22 12.63
C ALA A 195 14.21 6.29 13.59
N ILE A 196 13.27 7.12 13.15
CA ILE A 196 12.61 8.13 13.98
C ILE A 196 11.86 7.45 15.15
N PHE A 197 11.13 6.38 14.89
CA PHE A 197 10.40 5.63 15.93
C PHE A 197 11.36 4.95 16.92
N ALA A 198 12.45 4.38 16.43
CA ALA A 198 13.48 3.79 17.27
C ALA A 198 14.22 4.84 18.12
N ILE A 199 14.53 6.00 17.56
CA ILE A 199 15.15 7.13 18.27
C ILE A 199 14.20 7.63 19.38
N TYR A 200 12.92 7.77 19.11
CA TYR A 200 11.95 8.16 20.12
C TYR A 200 11.86 7.13 21.27
N THR A 201 11.84 5.85 20.92
CA THR A 201 11.90 4.76 21.93
C THR A 201 13.17 4.87 22.76
N PHE A 202 14.33 5.07 22.12
CA PHE A 202 15.60 5.27 22.80
C PHE A 202 15.57 6.48 23.73
N TYR A 203 15.09 7.62 23.25
CA TYR A 203 14.92 8.83 24.06
C TYR A 203 14.11 8.56 25.33
N LEU A 204 12.99 7.83 25.22
CA LEU A 204 12.16 7.46 26.36
C LEU A 204 12.90 6.52 27.35
N THR A 205 13.76 5.63 26.87
CA THR A 205 14.57 4.77 27.77
C THR A 205 15.58 5.55 28.60
N LEU A 206 16.00 6.73 28.13
CA LEU A 206 16.89 7.62 28.86
C LEU A 206 16.13 8.51 29.85
N VAL A 207 15.02 9.10 29.40
CA VAL A 207 14.26 10.08 30.21
C VAL A 207 13.34 9.41 31.23
N LYS A 208 12.73 8.28 30.86
CA LYS A 208 11.80 7.53 31.71
C LYS A 208 12.14 6.02 31.72
N PRO A 209 13.29 5.63 32.29
CA PRO A 209 13.78 4.26 32.21
C PRO A 209 12.84 3.21 32.87
N GLN A 210 11.99 3.65 33.80
CA GLN A 210 11.02 2.80 34.48
C GLN A 210 9.78 2.52 33.60
N ALA A 211 9.50 3.33 32.60
CA ALA A 211 8.36 3.19 31.70
C ALA A 211 8.53 2.05 30.69
N LEU A 212 9.78 1.65 30.41
CA LEU A 212 10.16 0.67 29.40
C LEU A 212 11.14 -0.37 29.96
N PRO A 213 10.70 -1.20 30.93
CA PRO A 213 11.59 -2.16 31.59
C PRO A 213 12.07 -3.24 30.63
N PRO A 214 13.29 -3.80 30.83
CA PRO A 214 13.75 -4.96 30.08
C PRO A 214 12.94 -6.21 30.43
N VAL A 215 12.84 -7.12 29.46
CA VAL A 215 12.16 -8.40 29.61
C VAL A 215 13.19 -9.53 29.62
N PRO A 216 13.14 -10.44 30.61
CA PRO A 216 14.11 -11.52 30.68
C PRO A 216 14.01 -12.44 29.45
N ARG A 217 15.17 -12.83 28.95
CA ARG A 217 15.30 -13.77 27.84
C ARG A 217 15.15 -15.20 28.37
N THR A 218 14.34 -16.01 27.72
CA THR A 218 14.15 -17.43 28.05
C THR A 218 14.91 -18.37 27.10
N LEU A 219 15.22 -17.91 25.90
CA LEU A 219 15.92 -18.66 24.88
C LEU A 219 17.33 -18.09 24.65
N PHE A 220 18.32 -18.97 24.45
CA PHE A 220 19.72 -18.60 24.25
C PHE A 220 20.38 -19.38 23.10
N GLY A 221 21.44 -18.83 22.55
CA GLY A 221 22.31 -19.49 21.58
C GLY A 221 21.58 -19.95 20.32
N LYS A 222 21.87 -21.19 19.90
CA LYS A 222 21.32 -21.75 18.64
C LYS A 222 19.79 -21.84 18.63
N ALA A 223 19.14 -22.08 19.78
CA ALA A 223 17.70 -22.18 19.86
C ALA A 223 17.04 -20.82 19.54
N LEU A 224 17.57 -19.71 20.05
CA LEU A 224 17.11 -18.37 19.73
C LEU A 224 17.31 -18.04 18.25
N LEU A 225 18.52 -18.31 17.72
CA LEU A 225 18.79 -18.05 16.29
C LEU A 225 17.87 -18.83 15.37
N LEU A 226 17.63 -20.12 15.68
CA LEU A 226 16.71 -20.95 14.89
C LEU A 226 15.28 -20.42 14.95
N LYS A 227 14.83 -19.98 16.13
CA LYS A 227 13.48 -19.40 16.30
C LYS A 227 13.35 -18.08 15.53
N CYS A 228 14.35 -17.20 15.58
CA CYS A 228 14.39 -15.97 14.80
C CYS A 228 14.42 -16.27 13.30
N ALA A 229 15.23 -17.22 12.86
CA ALA A 229 15.30 -17.63 11.46
C ALA A 229 13.95 -18.16 10.96
N TRP A 230 13.28 -19.01 11.75
CA TRP A 230 11.96 -19.56 11.38
C TRP A 230 10.85 -18.51 11.34
N GLY A 231 10.93 -17.47 12.17
CA GLY A 231 9.99 -16.34 12.14
C GLY A 231 10.25 -15.37 10.98
N ILE A 232 11.52 -15.04 10.69
CA ILE A 232 11.88 -13.95 9.77
C ILE A 232 12.11 -14.42 8.34
N ILE A 233 12.78 -15.58 8.12
CA ILE A 233 13.16 -16.03 6.77
C ILE A 233 11.96 -16.23 5.85
N PRO A 234 10.85 -16.89 6.27
CA PRO A 234 9.69 -17.03 5.39
C PRO A 234 9.08 -15.69 4.96
N ALA A 235 9.05 -14.72 5.87
CA ALA A 235 8.61 -13.37 5.59
C ALA A 235 9.53 -12.68 4.58
N ALA A 236 10.85 -12.74 4.80
CA ALA A 236 11.85 -12.15 3.91
C ALA A 236 11.80 -12.77 2.49
N VAL A 237 11.60 -14.09 2.39
CA VAL A 237 11.45 -14.78 1.10
C VAL A 237 10.20 -14.29 0.37
N LEU A 238 9.07 -14.13 1.04
CA LEU A 238 7.84 -13.59 0.45
C LEU A 238 8.00 -12.14 -0.01
N ILE A 239 8.61 -11.29 0.82
CA ILE A 239 8.90 -9.91 0.45
C ILE A 239 9.81 -9.87 -0.78
N PHE A 240 10.88 -10.67 -0.81
CA PHE A 240 11.77 -10.75 -1.97
C PHE A 240 11.06 -11.25 -3.21
N LEU A 241 10.18 -12.25 -3.08
CA LEU A 241 9.43 -12.82 -4.19
C LEU A 241 8.46 -11.79 -4.80
N VAL A 242 7.86 -10.93 -3.99
CA VAL A 242 6.93 -9.90 -4.46
C VAL A 242 7.68 -8.63 -4.87
N LEU A 243 8.38 -8.01 -3.93
CA LEU A 243 9.04 -6.72 -4.16
C LEU A 243 10.24 -6.85 -5.09
N GLY A 244 11.09 -7.88 -4.88
CA GLY A 244 12.29 -8.07 -5.69
C GLY A 244 11.97 -8.32 -7.16
N THR A 245 10.91 -9.09 -7.47
CA THR A 245 10.50 -9.34 -8.86
C THR A 245 9.95 -8.09 -9.54
N ILE A 246 9.20 -7.24 -8.82
CA ILE A 246 8.72 -5.94 -9.35
C ILE A 246 9.91 -4.99 -9.61
N MET A 247 10.81 -4.85 -8.64
CA MET A 247 11.95 -3.93 -8.76
C MET A 247 12.96 -4.36 -9.84
N MET A 248 13.09 -5.67 -10.07
CA MET A 248 13.92 -6.20 -11.16
C MET A 248 13.22 -6.15 -12.54
N GLY A 249 11.96 -5.70 -12.61
CA GLY A 249 11.18 -5.69 -13.83
C GLY A 249 10.79 -7.08 -14.35
N LEU A 250 10.87 -8.12 -13.49
CA LEU A 250 10.57 -9.50 -13.85
C LEU A 250 9.08 -9.83 -13.77
N ALA A 251 8.32 -9.08 -12.99
CA ALA A 251 6.90 -9.28 -12.81
C ALA A 251 6.18 -7.93 -12.68
N THR A 252 4.97 -7.86 -13.21
CA THR A 252 4.03 -6.77 -12.94
C THR A 252 3.54 -6.84 -11.49
N PRO A 253 3.01 -5.75 -10.91
CA PRO A 253 2.44 -5.77 -9.56
C PRO A 253 1.35 -6.84 -9.38
N THR A 254 0.54 -7.08 -10.41
CA THR A 254 -0.53 -8.08 -10.42
C THR A 254 0.03 -9.50 -10.37
N GLU A 255 1.04 -9.80 -11.22
CA GLU A 255 1.72 -11.09 -11.22
C GLU A 255 2.46 -11.35 -9.91
N ALA A 256 3.16 -10.36 -9.39
CA ALA A 256 3.85 -10.44 -8.10
C ALA A 256 2.87 -10.67 -6.93
N GLY A 257 1.72 -9.99 -6.95
CA GLY A 257 0.64 -10.20 -5.98
C GLY A 257 0.07 -11.62 -6.05
N ALA A 258 -0.14 -12.15 -7.26
CA ALA A 258 -0.58 -13.53 -7.46
C ALA A 258 0.45 -14.54 -6.94
N MET A 259 1.74 -14.34 -7.25
CA MET A 259 2.83 -15.17 -6.72
C MET A 259 2.91 -15.09 -5.19
N GLY A 260 2.78 -13.89 -4.63
CA GLY A 260 2.73 -13.67 -3.18
C GLY A 260 1.56 -14.40 -2.52
N THR A 261 0.38 -14.37 -3.13
CA THR A 261 -0.81 -15.11 -2.68
C THR A 261 -0.58 -16.62 -2.62
N ILE A 262 -0.02 -17.17 -3.69
CA ILE A 262 0.35 -18.60 -3.75
C ILE A 262 1.37 -18.92 -2.66
N GLY A 263 2.42 -18.10 -2.53
CA GLY A 263 3.44 -18.25 -1.48
C GLY A 263 2.84 -18.22 -0.08
N ALA A 264 1.86 -17.34 0.18
CA ALA A 264 1.14 -17.27 1.45
C ALA A 264 0.33 -18.54 1.76
N ILE A 265 -0.36 -19.09 0.76
CA ILE A 265 -1.09 -20.37 0.90
C ILE A 265 -0.11 -21.52 1.22
N VAL A 266 0.99 -21.61 0.48
CA VAL A 266 2.03 -22.63 0.72
C VAL A 266 2.61 -22.49 2.13
N LEU A 267 2.92 -21.27 2.57
CA LEU A 267 3.41 -21.01 3.91
C LEU A 267 2.40 -21.39 4.99
N ALA A 268 1.11 -21.08 4.78
CA ALA A 268 0.05 -21.46 5.70
C ALA A 268 -0.06 -22.99 5.84
N VAL A 269 0.10 -23.75 4.74
CA VAL A 269 0.13 -25.22 4.76
C VAL A 269 1.33 -25.73 5.55
N VAL A 270 2.53 -25.22 5.27
CA VAL A 270 3.78 -25.68 5.91
C VAL A 270 3.74 -25.45 7.42
N ARG A 271 3.05 -24.38 7.87
CA ARG A 271 2.96 -24.03 9.29
C ARG A 271 1.85 -24.76 10.04
N ASN A 272 0.65 -24.85 9.45
CA ASN A 272 -0.56 -25.19 10.18
C ASN A 272 -1.13 -26.56 9.79
N ALA A 273 -0.65 -27.18 8.68
CA ALA A 273 -1.11 -28.52 8.33
C ALA A 273 -0.29 -29.61 9.02
N PRO A 274 -0.92 -30.76 9.37
CA PRO A 274 -0.20 -31.96 9.72
C PRO A 274 0.50 -32.50 8.45
N LEU A 275 1.77 -32.14 8.26
CA LEU A 275 2.54 -32.48 7.07
C LEU A 275 2.84 -33.98 7.01
N THR A 276 2.39 -34.64 5.95
CA THR A 276 2.78 -36.00 5.62
C THR A 276 4.22 -36.04 5.05
N ARG A 277 4.79 -37.23 4.95
CA ARG A 277 6.12 -37.39 4.28
C ARG A 277 6.07 -36.87 2.84
N PHE A 278 4.97 -37.07 2.14
CA PHE A 278 4.79 -36.60 0.79
C PHE A 278 4.70 -35.08 0.70
N ASP A 279 4.00 -34.42 1.62
CA ASP A 279 3.91 -32.95 1.66
C ASP A 279 5.29 -32.30 1.85
N ARG A 280 6.13 -32.88 2.72
CA ARG A 280 7.52 -32.42 2.93
C ARG A 280 8.39 -32.63 1.68
N LEU A 281 8.23 -33.76 1.00
CA LEU A 281 8.92 -34.03 -0.26
C LEU A 281 8.47 -33.07 -1.36
N ALA A 282 7.16 -32.85 -1.50
CA ALA A 282 6.61 -31.90 -2.47
C ALA A 282 7.14 -30.48 -2.21
N PHE A 283 7.12 -30.02 -0.96
CA PHE A 283 7.68 -28.72 -0.60
C PHE A 283 9.17 -28.61 -0.91
N GLY A 284 9.98 -29.62 -0.49
CA GLY A 284 11.43 -29.65 -0.76
C GLY A 284 11.74 -29.72 -2.26
N ALA A 285 11.03 -30.54 -3.01
CA ALA A 285 11.18 -30.66 -4.47
C ALA A 285 10.78 -29.35 -5.17
N GLY A 286 9.69 -28.71 -4.72
CA GLY A 286 9.23 -27.42 -5.23
C GLY A 286 10.27 -26.31 -5.01
N CYS A 287 10.81 -26.19 -3.80
CA CYS A 287 11.88 -25.23 -3.48
C CYS A 287 13.15 -25.50 -4.31
N ALA A 288 13.60 -26.75 -4.39
CA ALA A 288 14.76 -27.11 -5.20
C ALA A 288 14.54 -26.79 -6.68
N ALA A 289 13.38 -27.14 -7.21
CA ALA A 289 12.99 -26.87 -8.59
C ALA A 289 12.92 -25.37 -8.89
N ALA A 290 12.42 -24.54 -7.93
CA ALA A 290 12.40 -23.09 -8.06
C ALA A 290 13.82 -22.51 -8.16
N VAL A 291 14.75 -22.92 -7.28
CA VAL A 291 16.13 -22.47 -7.29
C VAL A 291 16.85 -22.93 -8.57
N ILE A 292 16.74 -24.20 -8.92
CA ILE A 292 17.35 -24.78 -10.13
C ILE A 292 16.76 -24.12 -11.38
N GLY A 293 15.44 -23.94 -11.43
CA GLY A 293 14.76 -23.27 -12.53
C GLY A 293 15.20 -21.81 -12.70
N ALA A 294 15.37 -21.07 -11.60
CA ALA A 294 15.89 -19.71 -11.65
C ALA A 294 17.32 -19.66 -12.20
N LEU A 295 18.22 -20.53 -11.72
CA LEU A 295 19.61 -20.60 -12.21
C LEU A 295 19.68 -20.99 -13.70
N ILE A 296 18.88 -21.99 -14.14
CA ILE A 296 18.82 -22.38 -15.54
C ILE A 296 18.20 -21.29 -16.39
N GLY A 297 17.15 -20.62 -15.88
CA GLY A 297 16.46 -19.53 -16.58
C GLY A 297 17.36 -18.35 -16.91
N MET A 298 18.34 -18.04 -16.03
CA MET A 298 19.34 -17.00 -16.28
C MET A 298 20.27 -17.30 -17.45
N VAL A 299 20.52 -18.60 -17.73
CA VAL A 299 21.49 -19.04 -18.76
C VAL A 299 20.78 -19.54 -20.01
N ALA A 300 19.69 -20.29 -19.87
CA ALA A 300 19.02 -21.01 -20.94
C ALA A 300 17.48 -21.00 -20.77
N PHE A 301 16.89 -19.81 -20.85
CA PHE A 301 15.42 -19.63 -20.79
C PHE A 301 14.73 -20.44 -21.90
N LYS A 302 13.62 -21.10 -21.57
CA LYS A 302 12.87 -22.02 -22.45
C LYS A 302 13.55 -23.36 -22.79
N SER A 303 14.71 -23.67 -22.21
CA SER A 303 15.36 -24.98 -22.37
C SER A 303 14.49 -26.13 -21.78
N VAL A 304 14.74 -27.36 -22.20
CA VAL A 304 14.04 -28.54 -21.66
C VAL A 304 14.24 -28.68 -20.14
N PRO A 305 15.46 -28.53 -19.58
CA PRO A 305 15.67 -28.55 -18.13
C PRO A 305 14.89 -27.47 -17.38
N PHE A 306 14.80 -26.26 -17.94
CA PHE A 306 13.98 -25.18 -17.37
C PHE A 306 12.49 -25.56 -17.28
N LYS A 307 11.94 -26.12 -18.38
CA LYS A 307 10.54 -26.57 -18.42
C LYS A 307 10.25 -27.69 -17.42
N ILE A 308 11.19 -28.63 -17.25
CA ILE A 308 11.06 -29.72 -16.27
C ILE A 308 11.06 -29.14 -14.84
N ALA A 309 12.02 -28.26 -14.50
CA ALA A 309 12.06 -27.61 -13.18
C ALA A 309 10.76 -26.84 -12.90
N PHE A 310 10.30 -26.05 -13.87
CA PHE A 310 9.04 -25.31 -13.75
C PHE A 310 7.83 -26.23 -13.55
N SER A 311 7.76 -27.35 -14.29
CA SER A 311 6.66 -28.34 -14.14
C SER A 311 6.67 -28.99 -12.77
N ILE A 312 7.83 -29.33 -12.22
CA ILE A 312 7.96 -29.89 -10.86
C ILE A 312 7.52 -28.86 -9.81
N MET A 313 7.99 -27.60 -9.93
CA MET A 313 7.57 -26.52 -9.05
C MET A 313 6.06 -26.32 -9.09
N PHE A 314 5.47 -26.24 -10.28
CA PHE A 314 4.02 -26.07 -10.46
C PHE A 314 3.22 -27.23 -9.87
N ALA A 315 3.63 -28.49 -10.10
CA ALA A 315 2.98 -29.66 -9.54
C ALA A 315 3.06 -29.68 -7.99
N ALA A 316 4.21 -29.31 -7.43
CA ALA A 316 4.38 -29.20 -5.98
C ALA A 316 3.48 -28.13 -5.37
N VAL A 317 3.40 -26.94 -5.98
CA VAL A 317 2.53 -25.83 -5.55
C VAL A 317 1.05 -26.26 -5.66
N ALA A 318 0.64 -26.83 -6.78
CA ALA A 318 -0.72 -27.31 -6.98
C ALA A 318 -1.13 -28.35 -5.93
N TRP A 319 -0.23 -29.29 -5.61
CA TRP A 319 -0.44 -30.26 -4.54
C TRP A 319 -0.63 -29.59 -3.18
N LEU A 320 0.22 -28.65 -2.82
CA LEU A 320 0.13 -27.95 -1.53
C LEU A 320 -1.14 -27.09 -1.44
N CYS A 321 -1.53 -26.42 -2.52
CA CYS A 321 -2.80 -25.68 -2.58
C CYS A 321 -4.02 -26.63 -2.43
N TRP A 322 -3.99 -27.79 -3.08
CA TRP A 322 -5.02 -28.80 -2.90
C TRP A 322 -5.04 -29.33 -1.46
N ARG A 323 -3.87 -29.53 -0.85
CA ARG A 323 -3.74 -29.95 0.55
C ARG A 323 -4.31 -28.90 1.51
N ALA A 324 -4.10 -27.60 1.23
CA ALA A 324 -4.71 -26.50 1.98
C ALA A 324 -6.24 -26.62 2.01
N TRP A 325 -6.85 -27.01 0.90
CA TRP A 325 -8.30 -27.18 0.81
C TRP A 325 -8.83 -28.39 1.56
N GLN A 326 -8.03 -29.43 1.73
CA GLN A 326 -8.41 -30.64 2.48
C GLN A 326 -8.41 -30.44 4.00
N VAL A 327 -7.51 -29.60 4.53
CA VAL A 327 -7.42 -29.31 5.97
C VAL A 327 -8.49 -28.28 6.32
N LYS A 328 -9.45 -28.67 7.16
CA LYS A 328 -10.62 -27.83 7.50
C LYS A 328 -10.22 -26.44 8.00
N GLU A 329 -9.27 -26.37 8.95
CA GLU A 329 -8.80 -25.12 9.52
C GLU A 329 -8.22 -24.18 8.46
N LEU A 330 -7.44 -24.71 7.50
CA LEU A 330 -6.84 -23.92 6.43
C LEU A 330 -7.89 -23.50 5.39
N ARG A 331 -8.82 -24.38 5.06
CA ARG A 331 -9.94 -24.04 4.18
C ARG A 331 -10.77 -22.90 4.76
N ASP A 332 -11.11 -22.99 6.05
CA ASP A 332 -11.89 -21.96 6.74
C ASP A 332 -11.12 -20.63 6.80
N LEU A 333 -9.78 -20.68 7.00
CA LEU A 333 -8.88 -19.52 6.92
C LEU A 333 -8.91 -18.89 5.52
N ILE A 334 -8.75 -19.70 4.47
CA ILE A 334 -8.77 -19.24 3.06
C ILE A 334 -10.11 -18.61 2.71
N VAL A 335 -11.23 -19.21 3.12
CA VAL A 335 -12.58 -18.68 2.89
C VAL A 335 -12.77 -17.33 3.60
N GLN A 336 -12.33 -17.21 4.85
CA GLN A 336 -12.41 -15.94 5.59
C GLN A 336 -11.51 -14.87 4.95
N ALA A 337 -10.31 -15.22 4.51
CA ALA A 337 -9.41 -14.31 3.79
C ALA A 337 -10.04 -13.85 2.48
N PHE A 338 -10.67 -14.76 1.73
CA PHE A 338 -11.40 -14.45 0.50
C PHE A 338 -12.57 -13.46 0.77
N GLN A 339 -13.37 -13.71 1.81
CA GLN A 339 -14.47 -12.82 2.17
C GLN A 339 -13.99 -11.41 2.56
N ALA A 340 -12.88 -11.31 3.32
CA ALA A 340 -12.27 -10.04 3.67
C ALA A 340 -11.79 -9.29 2.41
N THR A 341 -11.12 -10.00 1.51
CA THR A 341 -10.66 -9.47 0.22
C THR A 341 -11.80 -8.95 -0.63
N MET A 342 -12.87 -9.73 -0.77
CA MET A 342 -14.04 -9.34 -1.55
C MET A 342 -14.69 -8.07 -1.03
N ARG A 343 -14.77 -7.90 0.29
CA ARG A 343 -15.32 -6.67 0.90
C ARG A 343 -14.49 -5.44 0.54
N ILE A 344 -13.15 -5.52 0.68
CA ILE A 344 -12.25 -4.40 0.37
C ILE A 344 -12.27 -4.10 -1.14
N THR A 345 -12.19 -5.12 -1.98
CA THR A 345 -12.21 -4.95 -3.44
C THR A 345 -13.52 -4.33 -3.92
N ALA A 346 -14.66 -4.79 -3.40
CA ALA A 346 -15.95 -4.21 -3.72
C ALA A 346 -16.05 -2.75 -3.28
N MET A 347 -15.60 -2.44 -2.05
CA MET A 347 -15.57 -1.07 -1.54
C MET A 347 -14.75 -0.15 -2.47
N VAL A 348 -13.53 -0.56 -2.82
CA VAL A 348 -12.65 0.20 -3.71
C VAL A 348 -13.27 0.41 -5.08
N ALA A 349 -13.84 -0.64 -5.69
CA ALA A 349 -14.50 -0.55 -6.99
C ALA A 349 -15.67 0.44 -6.96
N PHE A 350 -16.49 0.41 -5.92
CA PHE A 350 -17.61 1.36 -5.77
C PHE A 350 -17.14 2.79 -5.53
N ILE A 351 -16.07 3.01 -4.76
CA ILE A 351 -15.49 4.36 -4.58
C ILE A 351 -15.00 4.89 -5.93
N LEU A 352 -14.31 4.07 -6.73
CA LEU A 352 -13.83 4.46 -8.06
C LEU A 352 -14.97 4.83 -9.02
N VAL A 353 -16.05 4.06 -9.02
CA VAL A 353 -17.25 4.38 -9.82
C VAL A 353 -17.84 5.72 -9.38
N GLY A 354 -18.01 5.93 -8.07
CA GLY A 354 -18.50 7.19 -7.53
C GLY A 354 -17.57 8.37 -7.84
N ALA A 355 -16.26 8.17 -7.67
CA ALA A 355 -15.24 9.16 -8.01
C ALA A 355 -15.24 9.52 -9.50
N THR A 356 -15.49 8.54 -10.38
CA THR A 356 -15.62 8.79 -11.83
C THR A 356 -16.81 9.68 -12.13
N CYS A 357 -17.98 9.43 -11.49
CA CYS A 357 -19.16 10.28 -11.65
C CYS A 357 -18.89 11.71 -11.17
N PHE A 358 -18.23 11.87 -10.02
CA PHE A 358 -17.85 13.17 -9.49
C PHE A 358 -16.85 13.88 -10.41
N SER A 359 -15.77 13.19 -10.80
CA SER A 359 -14.68 13.76 -11.59
C SER A 359 -15.11 14.23 -12.98
N ILE A 360 -16.00 13.48 -13.64
CA ILE A 360 -16.52 13.90 -14.95
C ILE A 360 -17.26 15.23 -14.81
N THR A 361 -18.18 15.34 -13.87
CA THR A 361 -18.94 16.59 -13.65
C THR A 361 -18.00 17.71 -13.24
N PHE A 362 -17.06 17.44 -12.34
CA PHE A 362 -16.06 18.42 -11.89
C PHE A 362 -15.21 18.97 -13.02
N GLN A 363 -14.76 18.10 -13.93
CA GLN A 363 -14.03 18.51 -15.15
C GLN A 363 -14.93 19.33 -16.09
N GLY A 364 -16.21 18.96 -16.21
CA GLY A 364 -17.17 19.67 -17.08
C GLY A 364 -17.50 21.09 -16.62
N VAL A 365 -17.31 21.39 -15.34
CA VAL A 365 -17.50 22.74 -14.77
C VAL A 365 -16.18 23.48 -14.52
N ASP A 366 -15.13 23.16 -15.28
CA ASP A 366 -13.78 23.76 -15.18
C ASP A 366 -13.13 23.63 -13.79
N GLY A 367 -13.50 22.60 -13.04
CA GLY A 367 -13.00 22.37 -11.70
C GLY A 367 -11.48 22.20 -11.61
N ASN A 368 -10.84 21.61 -12.62
CA ASN A 368 -9.38 21.49 -12.67
C ASN A 368 -8.70 22.88 -12.78
N GLN A 369 -9.25 23.79 -13.57
CA GLN A 369 -8.75 25.16 -13.70
C GLN A 369 -8.94 25.92 -12.38
N TRP A 370 -10.09 25.74 -11.74
CA TRP A 370 -10.36 26.32 -10.42
C TRP A 370 -9.33 25.87 -9.38
N VAL A 371 -9.01 24.56 -9.30
CA VAL A 371 -7.96 24.04 -8.41
C VAL A 371 -6.60 24.60 -8.78
N GLU A 372 -6.26 24.68 -10.07
CA GLU A 372 -4.99 25.23 -10.52
C GLU A 372 -4.83 26.71 -10.13
N HIS A 373 -5.86 27.53 -10.33
CA HIS A 373 -5.85 28.93 -9.91
C HIS A 373 -5.72 29.07 -8.41
N LEU A 374 -6.46 28.27 -7.65
CA LEU A 374 -6.40 28.30 -6.18
C LEU A 374 -5.01 27.92 -5.66
N MET A 375 -4.39 26.90 -6.22
CA MET A 375 -3.12 26.35 -5.75
C MET A 375 -1.91 27.14 -6.27
N SER A 376 -1.95 27.62 -7.51
CA SER A 376 -0.85 28.43 -8.09
C SER A 376 -0.80 29.85 -7.53
N GLY A 377 -1.90 30.37 -7.00
CA GLY A 377 -1.97 31.66 -6.31
C GLY A 377 -1.44 31.66 -4.87
N LEU A 378 -1.01 30.51 -4.33
CA LEU A 378 -0.55 30.41 -2.96
C LEU A 378 0.79 31.13 -2.76
N PRO A 379 0.94 31.90 -1.65
CA PRO A 379 2.21 32.52 -1.31
C PRO A 379 3.27 31.45 -0.98
N GLY A 380 4.52 31.70 -1.39
CA GLY A 380 5.64 30.77 -1.15
C GLY A 380 5.90 29.76 -2.27
N GLY A 381 5.18 29.84 -3.41
CA GLY A 381 5.42 29.00 -4.60
C GLY A 381 5.32 27.51 -4.29
N VAL A 382 6.35 26.73 -4.67
CA VAL A 382 6.41 25.27 -4.46
C VAL A 382 6.21 24.90 -2.99
N TRP A 383 6.89 25.57 -2.08
CA TRP A 383 6.82 25.25 -0.64
C TRP A 383 5.45 25.58 -0.06
N GLY A 384 4.87 26.72 -0.46
CA GLY A 384 3.51 27.07 -0.08
C GLY A 384 2.49 26.04 -0.53
N PHE A 385 2.58 25.59 -1.78
CA PHE A 385 1.76 24.51 -2.32
C PHE A 385 1.90 23.22 -1.50
N LEU A 386 3.13 22.76 -1.27
CA LEU A 386 3.36 21.50 -0.54
C LEU A 386 2.83 21.55 0.89
N ILE A 387 3.05 22.67 1.61
CA ILE A 387 2.56 22.84 2.98
C ILE A 387 1.03 22.87 3.01
N VAL A 388 0.40 23.67 2.14
CA VAL A 388 -1.07 23.80 2.11
C VAL A 388 -1.73 22.49 1.73
N VAL A 389 -1.22 21.78 0.71
CA VAL A 389 -1.75 20.48 0.31
C VAL A 389 -1.61 19.46 1.44
N ASN A 390 -0.46 19.41 2.12
CA ASN A 390 -0.28 18.46 3.22
C ASN A 390 -1.17 18.80 4.42
N LEU A 391 -1.36 20.06 4.76
CA LEU A 391 -2.32 20.46 5.79
C LEU A 391 -3.75 20.12 5.39
N PHE A 392 -4.12 20.36 4.15
CA PHE A 392 -5.45 20.01 3.63
C PHE A 392 -5.70 18.52 3.70
N VAL A 393 -4.77 17.69 3.22
CA VAL A 393 -4.86 16.23 3.30
C VAL A 393 -4.90 15.77 4.77
N PHE A 394 -4.08 16.36 5.65
CA PHE A 394 -4.10 16.05 7.07
C PHE A 394 -5.47 16.31 7.71
N PHE A 395 -6.12 17.44 7.40
CA PHE A 395 -7.47 17.73 7.89
C PHE A 395 -8.55 16.85 7.27
N LEU A 396 -8.46 16.57 5.97
CA LEU A 396 -9.40 15.63 5.32
C LEU A 396 -9.30 14.23 5.91
N ALA A 397 -8.10 13.83 6.31
CA ALA A 397 -7.81 12.52 6.89
C ALA A 397 -8.48 12.26 8.26
N PHE A 398 -9.14 13.26 8.87
CA PHE A 398 -10.04 13.04 10.01
C PHE A 398 -11.38 12.40 9.58
N PHE A 399 -11.78 12.55 8.33
CA PHE A 399 -13.08 12.14 7.83
C PHE A 399 -13.00 11.12 6.70
N LEU A 400 -11.92 11.19 5.90
CA LEU A 400 -11.68 10.37 4.73
C LEU A 400 -10.64 9.30 5.04
N ASP A 401 -10.86 8.10 4.50
CA ASP A 401 -9.82 7.11 4.48
C ASP A 401 -8.81 7.37 3.35
N PHE A 402 -7.78 6.54 3.28
CA PHE A 402 -6.75 6.62 2.27
C PHE A 402 -7.29 6.45 0.84
N PHE A 403 -8.20 5.51 0.60
CA PHE A 403 -8.74 5.26 -0.74
C PHE A 403 -9.50 6.46 -1.28
N GLU A 404 -10.27 7.10 -0.42
CA GLU A 404 -11.04 8.29 -0.77
C GLU A 404 -10.12 9.46 -1.14
N ILE A 405 -9.09 9.70 -0.33
CA ILE A 405 -8.09 10.74 -0.62
C ILE A 405 -7.38 10.43 -1.94
N ALA A 406 -6.94 9.17 -2.15
CA ALA A 406 -6.21 8.78 -3.33
C ALA A 406 -7.04 8.89 -4.62
N PHE A 407 -8.32 8.52 -4.58
CA PHE A 407 -9.15 8.50 -5.79
C PHE A 407 -9.87 9.82 -6.09
N ILE A 408 -10.02 10.70 -5.10
CA ILE A 408 -10.71 11.99 -5.27
C ILE A 408 -9.71 13.14 -5.36
N ILE A 409 -8.88 13.27 -4.33
CA ILE A 409 -8.06 14.47 -4.14
C ILE A 409 -6.79 14.42 -5.01
N ILE A 410 -6.15 13.25 -5.07
CA ILE A 410 -4.86 13.13 -5.76
C ILE A 410 -4.96 13.39 -7.27
N PRO A 411 -5.94 12.84 -8.03
CA PRO A 411 -6.06 13.13 -9.46
C PRO A 411 -6.30 14.61 -9.77
N MET A 412 -6.93 15.34 -8.85
CA MET A 412 -7.19 16.77 -9.00
C MET A 412 -5.94 17.62 -8.74
N LEU A 413 -5.07 17.19 -7.82
CA LEU A 413 -3.84 17.89 -7.47
C LEU A 413 -2.65 17.51 -8.37
N ALA A 414 -2.68 16.33 -9.01
CA ALA A 414 -1.59 15.80 -9.81
C ALA A 414 -1.10 16.74 -10.93
N PRO A 415 -1.97 17.38 -11.74
CA PRO A 415 -1.51 18.31 -12.79
C PRO A 415 -0.77 19.52 -12.23
N VAL A 416 -1.26 20.08 -11.14
CA VAL A 416 -0.63 21.23 -10.46
C VAL A 416 0.69 20.81 -9.81
N ALA A 417 0.71 19.65 -9.14
CA ALA A 417 1.93 19.09 -8.57
C ALA A 417 3.00 18.83 -9.64
N GLN A 418 2.62 18.23 -10.78
CA GLN A 418 3.55 18.02 -11.90
C GLN A 418 4.16 19.35 -12.36
N LYS A 419 3.34 20.38 -12.57
CA LYS A 419 3.78 21.70 -13.05
C LYS A 419 4.73 22.36 -12.06
N LEU A 420 4.39 22.36 -10.77
CA LEU A 420 5.16 23.09 -9.74
C LEU A 420 6.42 22.34 -9.30
N LEU A 421 6.40 21.00 -9.25
CA LEU A 421 7.51 20.19 -8.71
C LEU A 421 8.56 19.82 -9.75
N THR A 422 8.19 19.78 -11.04
CA THR A 422 9.13 19.47 -12.14
C THR A 422 10.40 20.33 -12.13
N PRO A 423 10.35 21.65 -11.89
CA PRO A 423 11.57 22.49 -11.82
C PRO A 423 12.51 22.12 -10.65
N VAL A 424 12.00 21.44 -9.60
CA VAL A 424 12.77 21.12 -8.39
C VAL A 424 13.47 19.78 -8.51
N VAL A 425 12.77 18.74 -8.98
CA VAL A 425 13.26 17.34 -8.95
C VAL A 425 13.25 16.67 -10.32
N GLY A 426 12.81 17.36 -11.37
CA GLY A 426 12.63 16.79 -12.71
C GLY A 426 11.25 16.18 -12.93
N ALA A 427 10.87 16.00 -14.21
CA ALA A 427 9.54 15.56 -14.61
C ALA A 427 9.21 14.13 -14.15
N ASP A 428 10.19 13.24 -14.12
CA ASP A 428 10.00 11.84 -13.76
C ASP A 428 9.80 11.67 -12.24
N ALA A 429 10.57 12.40 -11.45
CA ALA A 429 10.54 12.30 -9.99
C ALA A 429 9.43 13.14 -9.32
N ALA A 430 8.89 14.15 -9.99
CA ALA A 430 7.95 15.12 -9.42
C ALA A 430 6.72 14.46 -8.78
N LEU A 431 6.01 13.62 -9.53
CA LEU A 431 4.81 12.94 -9.03
C LEU A 431 5.15 11.76 -8.10
N ILE A 432 6.32 11.15 -8.23
CA ILE A 432 6.78 10.11 -7.31
C ILE A 432 7.02 10.74 -5.93
N TRP A 433 7.75 11.86 -5.89
CA TRP A 433 7.97 12.62 -4.65
C TRP A 433 6.65 13.07 -4.03
N PHE A 434 5.75 13.63 -4.83
CA PHE A 434 4.41 14.02 -4.39
C PHE A 434 3.62 12.85 -3.81
N GLY A 435 3.55 11.71 -4.50
CA GLY A 435 2.81 10.53 -4.07
C GLY A 435 3.37 9.92 -2.79
N VAL A 436 4.70 9.80 -2.67
CA VAL A 436 5.35 9.28 -1.45
C VAL A 436 5.12 10.23 -0.27
N MET A 437 5.21 11.53 -0.48
CA MET A 437 4.91 12.53 0.54
C MET A 437 3.47 12.42 1.06
N ILE A 438 2.50 12.31 0.15
CA ILE A 438 1.10 12.08 0.51
C ILE A 438 0.94 10.75 1.25
N CYS A 439 1.62 9.68 0.81
CA CYS A 439 1.61 8.38 1.48
C CYS A 439 2.08 8.49 2.94
N VAL A 440 3.15 9.24 3.22
CA VAL A 440 3.61 9.50 4.60
C VAL A 440 2.56 10.26 5.40
N ASN A 441 1.92 11.26 4.80
CA ASN A 441 0.92 12.08 5.48
C ASN A 441 -0.35 11.29 5.82
N VAL A 442 -0.85 10.50 4.87
CA VAL A 442 -2.09 9.71 5.04
C VAL A 442 -1.97 8.66 6.16
N GLN A 443 -0.76 8.21 6.52
CA GLN A 443 -0.58 7.35 7.70
C GLN A 443 -1.19 7.97 8.96
N THR A 444 -1.14 9.29 9.10
CA THR A 444 -1.68 10.01 10.25
C THR A 444 -3.19 9.83 10.38
N SER A 445 -3.93 9.63 9.26
CA SER A 445 -5.38 9.45 9.25
C SER A 445 -5.84 8.29 10.15
N PHE A 446 -5.02 7.25 10.22
CA PHE A 446 -5.32 6.08 11.03
C PHE A 446 -5.06 6.30 12.52
N MET A 447 -4.34 7.35 12.90
CA MET A 447 -3.92 7.63 14.27
C MET A 447 -4.50 8.90 14.87
N HIS A 448 -5.29 9.68 14.12
CA HIS A 448 -5.90 10.91 14.62
C HIS A 448 -6.94 10.62 15.71
N PRO A 449 -6.76 11.05 16.96
CA PRO A 449 -7.86 11.03 17.93
C PRO A 449 -8.94 12.06 17.53
N PRO A 450 -10.23 11.75 17.68
CA PRO A 450 -10.83 10.51 18.17
C PRO A 450 -11.18 9.50 17.07
N PHE A 451 -11.00 9.80 15.78
CA PHE A 451 -11.54 9.03 14.66
C PHE A 451 -10.57 8.04 14.02
N GLY A 452 -9.32 7.98 14.46
CA GLY A 452 -8.30 7.12 13.87
C GLY A 452 -8.67 5.64 13.91
N PHE A 453 -8.81 5.00 12.75
CA PHE A 453 -9.21 3.60 12.64
C PHE A 453 -8.25 2.65 13.38
N ALA A 454 -6.93 2.91 13.36
CA ALA A 454 -5.95 2.11 14.12
C ALA A 454 -6.25 2.11 15.62
N LEU A 455 -6.71 3.25 16.15
CA LEU A 455 -7.06 3.38 17.58
C LEU A 455 -8.34 2.61 17.90
N PHE A 456 -9.32 2.58 16.99
CA PHE A 456 -10.51 1.75 17.14
C PHE A 456 -10.20 0.26 17.10
N TYR A 457 -9.38 -0.18 16.14
CA TYR A 457 -8.93 -1.57 16.07
C TYR A 457 -8.18 -1.98 17.33
N LEU A 458 -7.25 -1.15 17.78
CA LEU A 458 -6.53 -1.38 19.03
C LEU A 458 -7.49 -1.47 20.22
N ARG A 459 -8.46 -0.56 20.31
CA ARG A 459 -9.46 -0.56 21.38
C ARG A 459 -10.35 -1.80 21.37
N SER A 460 -10.70 -2.31 20.20
CA SER A 460 -11.58 -3.48 20.05
C SER A 460 -10.97 -4.77 20.64
N VAL A 461 -9.64 -4.86 20.67
CA VAL A 461 -8.89 -6.04 21.14
C VAL A 461 -8.12 -5.80 22.43
N ALA A 462 -8.00 -4.55 22.87
CA ALA A 462 -7.29 -4.22 24.10
C ALA A 462 -8.02 -4.75 25.34
N PRO A 463 -7.30 -5.30 26.33
CA PRO A 463 -7.85 -5.69 27.62
C PRO A 463 -8.60 -4.54 28.31
N LYS A 464 -9.58 -4.87 29.16
CA LYS A 464 -10.44 -3.88 29.84
C LYS A 464 -9.66 -2.92 30.74
N GLU A 465 -8.52 -3.33 31.22
CA GLU A 465 -7.60 -2.57 32.08
C GLU A 465 -6.95 -1.39 31.35
N VAL A 466 -6.85 -1.46 30.03
CA VAL A 466 -6.31 -0.38 29.19
C VAL A 466 -7.39 0.67 28.94
N LYS A 467 -7.14 1.88 29.43
CA LYS A 467 -8.09 2.99 29.30
C LYS A 467 -8.07 3.56 27.89
N SER A 468 -9.22 3.97 27.36
CA SER A 468 -9.30 4.66 26.05
C SER A 468 -8.45 5.93 26.03
N SER A 469 -8.35 6.64 27.17
CA SER A 469 -7.50 7.81 27.30
C SER A 469 -6.01 7.49 27.08
N ASP A 470 -5.54 6.31 27.48
CA ASP A 470 -4.13 5.93 27.27
C ASP A 470 -3.86 5.65 25.80
N ILE A 471 -4.85 5.09 25.07
CA ILE A 471 -4.76 4.89 23.62
C ILE A 471 -4.69 6.23 22.90
N TYR A 472 -5.60 7.16 23.19
CA TYR A 472 -5.64 8.46 22.50
C TYR A 472 -4.44 9.34 22.84
N TRP A 473 -4.09 9.50 24.11
CA TRP A 473 -2.90 10.27 24.50
C TRP A 473 -1.60 9.59 24.06
N GLY A 474 -1.61 8.26 24.02
CA GLY A 474 -0.47 7.48 23.55
C GLY A 474 -0.16 7.66 22.07
N SER A 475 -1.16 7.91 21.23
CA SER A 475 -0.96 8.10 19.77
C SER A 475 -0.36 9.46 19.40
N ILE A 476 -0.61 10.51 20.19
CA ILE A 476 -0.20 11.90 19.86
C ILE A 476 1.31 12.03 19.57
N PRO A 477 2.23 11.53 20.42
CA PRO A 477 3.67 11.63 20.10
C PRO A 477 4.03 11.00 18.77
N TRP A 478 3.41 9.88 18.41
CA TRP A 478 3.70 9.17 17.17
C TRP A 478 3.15 9.89 15.95
N VAL A 479 1.97 10.52 16.04
CA VAL A 479 1.43 11.41 15.00
C VAL A 479 2.38 12.59 14.78
N LEU A 480 2.91 13.20 15.84
CA LEU A 480 3.91 14.26 15.71
C LEU A 480 5.18 13.78 15.02
N LEU A 481 5.66 12.56 15.30
CA LEU A 481 6.81 11.98 14.60
C LEU A 481 6.52 11.72 13.12
N GLN A 482 5.30 11.29 12.78
CA GLN A 482 4.87 11.15 11.39
C GLN A 482 4.82 12.51 10.68
N LEU A 483 4.32 13.56 11.32
CA LEU A 483 4.33 14.92 10.77
C LEU A 483 5.76 15.49 10.61
N ILE A 484 6.67 15.17 11.54
CA ILE A 484 8.10 15.49 11.36
C ILE A 484 8.64 14.78 10.11
N MET A 485 8.25 13.51 9.88
CA MET A 485 8.64 12.78 8.67
C MET A 485 8.08 13.43 7.40
N VAL A 486 6.80 13.88 7.42
CA VAL A 486 6.21 14.67 6.33
C VAL A 486 7.05 15.93 6.06
N ALA A 487 7.41 16.66 7.09
CA ALA A 487 8.24 17.85 6.95
C ALA A 487 9.63 17.53 6.36
N ILE A 488 10.27 16.43 6.79
CA ILE A 488 11.55 16.00 6.23
C ILE A 488 11.40 15.70 4.74
N VAL A 489 10.37 14.95 4.33
CA VAL A 489 10.14 14.62 2.91
C VAL A 489 9.82 15.87 2.08
N ILE A 490 9.11 16.84 2.64
CA ILE A 490 8.86 18.14 1.98
C ILE A 490 10.19 18.85 1.72
N PHE A 491 11.00 19.10 2.77
CA PHE A 491 12.18 19.97 2.68
C PHE A 491 13.43 19.26 2.12
N VAL A 492 13.45 17.92 2.14
CA VAL A 492 14.58 17.10 1.68
C VAL A 492 14.10 16.09 0.64
N PRO A 493 13.78 16.51 -0.61
CA PRO A 493 13.28 15.62 -1.65
C PRO A 493 14.24 14.48 -2.00
N GLN A 494 15.53 14.63 -1.69
CA GLN A 494 16.55 13.57 -1.86
C GLN A 494 16.22 12.31 -1.08
N THR A 495 15.45 12.39 0.00
CA THR A 495 14.98 11.21 0.76
C THR A 495 14.16 10.25 -0.10
N VAL A 496 13.48 10.76 -1.11
CA VAL A 496 12.69 10.00 -2.08
C VAL A 496 13.49 9.74 -3.36
N THR A 497 14.21 10.75 -3.87
CA THR A 497 14.78 10.70 -5.22
C THR A 497 16.12 9.96 -5.31
N VAL A 498 16.81 9.72 -4.19
CA VAL A 498 18.15 9.09 -4.18
C VAL A 498 18.14 7.64 -4.71
N PHE A 499 17.02 6.94 -4.57
CA PHE A 499 16.86 5.57 -5.01
C PHE A 499 16.21 5.44 -6.40
N LEU A 500 15.77 6.56 -6.98
CA LEU A 500 15.23 6.56 -8.33
C LEU A 500 16.36 6.52 -9.35
N ASP A 501 16.12 5.83 -10.45
CA ASP A 501 17.03 5.83 -11.57
C ASP A 501 17.26 7.26 -12.08
N LYS A 502 18.52 7.61 -12.30
CA LYS A 502 18.83 8.91 -12.91
C LYS A 502 18.21 8.94 -14.30
N PRO A 503 17.59 10.07 -14.71
CA PRO A 503 17.06 10.20 -16.06
C PRO A 503 18.13 9.73 -17.03
N SER A 504 17.79 8.78 -17.90
CA SER A 504 18.67 8.41 -18.99
C SER A 504 18.98 9.70 -19.74
N GLY A 505 20.22 10.13 -19.78
CA GLY A 505 20.64 11.40 -20.37
C GLY A 505 20.46 11.46 -21.90
N VAL A 506 19.45 10.80 -22.39
CA VAL A 506 18.99 10.85 -23.77
C VAL A 506 18.24 12.17 -23.93
N ASP A 507 18.93 13.15 -24.48
CA ASP A 507 18.36 14.42 -24.88
C ASP A 507 17.22 14.16 -25.88
N PRO A 508 15.95 14.43 -25.53
CA PRO A 508 14.82 14.16 -26.44
C PRO A 508 14.96 14.84 -27.79
N SER A 509 15.72 15.94 -27.86
CA SER A 509 16.00 16.65 -29.11
C SER A 509 16.97 15.89 -30.03
N LYS A 510 17.67 14.87 -29.53
CA LYS A 510 18.61 14.03 -30.27
C LYS A 510 18.04 12.67 -30.66
N VAL A 511 16.85 12.33 -30.18
CA VAL A 511 16.15 11.11 -30.58
C VAL A 511 15.57 11.33 -31.97
N LYS A 512 16.24 10.84 -33.01
CA LYS A 512 15.64 10.73 -34.34
C LYS A 512 14.61 9.61 -34.31
N ILE A 513 13.34 9.97 -34.28
CA ILE A 513 12.26 9.02 -34.51
C ILE A 513 12.22 8.81 -36.03
N GLU A 514 12.82 7.72 -36.53
CA GLU A 514 12.57 7.25 -37.87
C GLU A 514 11.15 6.66 -37.90
N ILE A 515 10.18 7.51 -38.25
CA ILE A 515 8.85 7.03 -38.60
C ILE A 515 9.03 6.31 -39.95
N GLN A 516 9.01 4.97 -39.93
CA GLN A 516 8.87 4.23 -41.18
C GLN A 516 7.61 4.75 -41.88
N ALA A 517 7.79 5.33 -43.04
CA ALA A 517 6.66 5.76 -43.85
C ALA A 517 5.73 4.55 -44.05
N PRO A 518 4.40 4.75 -43.98
CA PRO A 518 3.47 3.67 -44.30
C PRO A 518 3.83 3.16 -45.72
N PRO A 519 3.73 1.85 -45.95
CA PRO A 519 4.01 1.27 -47.25
C PRO A 519 3.23 2.06 -48.30
N SER A 520 3.92 2.47 -49.39
CA SER A 520 3.31 3.22 -50.50
C SER A 520 2.06 2.49 -50.97
N ASP A 521 1.04 3.22 -51.41
CA ASP A 521 -0.24 2.69 -51.91
C ASP A 521 -0.08 1.70 -53.11
N ASP A 522 1.13 1.49 -53.61
CA ASP A 522 1.48 0.48 -54.61
C ASP A 522 1.80 -0.92 -54.05
N ALA A 523 1.76 -1.13 -52.72
CA ALA A 523 1.91 -2.45 -52.16
C ALA A 523 0.60 -3.25 -52.34
N PRO A 524 0.63 -4.47 -52.93
CA PRO A 524 -0.58 -5.28 -53.08
C PRO A 524 -1.18 -5.56 -51.70
N PRO A 525 -2.53 -5.54 -51.59
CA PRO A 525 -3.19 -5.73 -50.31
C PRO A 525 -2.76 -7.07 -49.69
N PRO A 526 -2.60 -7.16 -48.36
CA PRO A 526 -2.21 -8.41 -47.68
C PRO A 526 -3.23 -9.50 -48.00
N VAL A 527 -2.77 -10.59 -48.59
CA VAL A 527 -3.61 -11.74 -48.92
C VAL A 527 -3.85 -12.50 -47.59
N PHE A 528 -4.97 -12.21 -46.95
CA PHE A 528 -5.44 -12.99 -45.80
C PHE A 528 -5.88 -14.38 -46.33
N GLY A 529 -5.14 -15.42 -46.00
CA GLY A 529 -5.60 -16.79 -46.18
C GLY A 529 -4.73 -17.77 -46.97
N ALA A 530 -3.45 -17.46 -47.22
CA ALA A 530 -2.56 -18.48 -47.80
C ALA A 530 -1.96 -19.35 -46.68
N PRO A 531 -2.09 -20.69 -46.72
CA PRO A 531 -1.41 -21.55 -45.76
C PRO A 531 0.12 -21.47 -45.93
N PRO A 532 0.92 -21.70 -44.87
CA PRO A 532 2.37 -21.66 -44.96
C PRO A 532 2.84 -22.74 -45.95
N LYS A 533 3.64 -22.35 -46.96
CA LYS A 533 4.38 -23.30 -47.78
C LYS A 533 5.47 -23.94 -46.94
N ASN A 534 5.51 -25.25 -46.90
CA ASN A 534 6.48 -26.13 -46.23
C ASN A 534 7.92 -25.71 -46.41
#